data_93a348aa6168232bdba6e88915b11b29
#
_entry.id   93a348aa6168232bdba6e88915b11b29
#
_cell.length_a   1.000
_cell.length_b   1.000
_cell.length_c   1.000
_cell.angle_alpha   90.00
_cell.angle_beta   90.00
_cell.angle_gamma   90.00
#
_symmetry.space_group_name_H-M   'P 1'
#
loop_
_entity.id
_entity.type
_entity.pdbx_description
1 polymer ?
#
loop_
_entity_poly.entity_id
_entity_poly.type
_entity_poly.pdbx_seq_one_letter_code
_entity_poly.pdbx_strand_id
1 'polypeptide(L)'
;MKTSLSTYQEAADFLAGLIPDMPQTAIILGSGLGALADRLTDATAIPYAAIPHFSRSTATGHKGNLLFGHLGSQSVMAMQGRFHYYEGYSMEQVTFPIRVMALLGVRRLLVSNAAGGINNTFHVGDLMIIRDHINMMPNPLIGPNDERFGPRFPDMTRAYDRDLIRAAEEIALEQGITLRKGVYVGLTGPSYETPAEYAAYGRLGGDAIGMSTVPEVIVARHAGLRVFGMSVITNEGYHFADDFVNDADEVVRAANRTTDVMTRLFTALIERTE
;
A
#
# COMPACT_ATOMS: atom_id res chain seq x y z
N MET A 1 1.15 19.51 -16.92
CA MET A 1 -0.26 19.33 -17.32
C MET A 1 -0.81 18.16 -16.54
N LYS A 2 -2.05 18.21 -16.09
CA LYS A 2 -2.68 17.07 -15.38
C LYS A 2 -3.00 15.98 -16.40
N THR A 3 -2.83 14.71 -16.03
CA THR A 3 -3.15 13.56 -16.86
C THR A 3 -4.63 13.57 -17.24
N SER A 4 -4.94 13.37 -18.51
CA SER A 4 -6.32 13.37 -18.99
C SER A 4 -7.02 12.05 -18.64
N LEU A 5 -8.36 12.04 -18.60
CA LEU A 5 -9.11 10.80 -18.44
C LEU A 5 -8.77 9.78 -19.54
N SER A 6 -8.57 10.24 -20.79
CA SER A 6 -8.22 9.35 -21.90
C SER A 6 -6.94 8.57 -21.63
N THR A 7 -5.94 9.18 -20.98
CA THR A 7 -4.68 8.52 -20.61
C THR A 7 -4.88 7.38 -19.61
N TYR A 8 -5.75 7.58 -18.61
CA TYR A 8 -6.12 6.50 -17.68
C TYR A 8 -6.96 5.43 -18.37
N GLN A 9 -7.85 5.84 -19.30
CA GLN A 9 -8.70 4.94 -20.06
C GLN A 9 -7.89 4.03 -21.00
N GLU A 10 -6.87 4.56 -21.67
CA GLU A 10 -5.97 3.76 -22.51
C GLU A 10 -5.30 2.61 -21.74
N ALA A 11 -4.84 2.87 -20.51
CA ALA A 11 -4.29 1.82 -19.66
C ALA A 11 -5.35 0.83 -19.17
N ALA A 12 -6.54 1.32 -18.83
CA ALA A 12 -7.65 0.48 -18.39
C ALA A 12 -8.16 -0.42 -19.53
N ASP A 13 -8.34 0.11 -20.75
CA ASP A 13 -8.79 -0.64 -21.92
C ASP A 13 -7.77 -1.71 -22.34
N PHE A 14 -6.47 -1.38 -22.26
CA PHE A 14 -5.39 -2.35 -22.50
C PHE A 14 -5.49 -3.53 -21.53
N LEU A 15 -5.66 -3.28 -20.24
CA LEU A 15 -5.78 -4.33 -19.20
C LEU A 15 -7.09 -5.12 -19.36
N ALA A 16 -8.21 -4.44 -19.63
CA ALA A 16 -9.49 -5.10 -19.86
C ALA A 16 -9.47 -6.03 -21.08
N GLY A 17 -8.69 -5.71 -22.10
CA GLY A 17 -8.49 -6.58 -23.26
C GLY A 17 -7.70 -7.85 -22.98
N LEU A 18 -6.93 -7.88 -21.88
CA LEU A 18 -6.12 -9.04 -21.49
C LEU A 18 -6.80 -9.91 -20.42
N ILE A 19 -7.64 -9.32 -19.60
CA ILE A 19 -8.23 -9.97 -18.41
C ILE A 19 -9.75 -9.92 -18.53
N PRO A 20 -10.41 -11.04 -18.89
CA PRO A 20 -11.86 -11.07 -19.13
C PRO A 20 -12.68 -10.84 -17.84
N ASP A 21 -12.21 -11.37 -16.72
CA ASP A 21 -12.89 -11.26 -15.42
C ASP A 21 -12.10 -10.35 -14.48
N MET A 22 -12.45 -9.04 -14.49
CA MET A 22 -11.75 -8.04 -13.69
C MET A 22 -12.00 -8.22 -12.18
N PRO A 23 -10.93 -8.39 -11.37
CA PRO A 23 -11.07 -8.51 -9.93
C PRO A 23 -11.62 -7.23 -9.29
N GLN A 24 -12.50 -7.37 -8.31
CA GLN A 24 -12.97 -6.23 -7.50
C GLN A 24 -12.01 -5.87 -6.35
N THR A 25 -11.00 -6.69 -6.11
CA THR A 25 -10.01 -6.49 -5.06
C THR A 25 -8.62 -6.30 -5.67
N ALA A 26 -7.97 -5.21 -5.29
CA ALA A 26 -6.58 -4.95 -5.62
C ALA A 26 -5.71 -4.98 -4.36
N ILE A 27 -4.45 -5.42 -4.53
CA ILE A 27 -3.45 -5.48 -3.47
C ILE A 27 -2.21 -4.71 -3.95
N ILE A 28 -1.64 -3.85 -3.10
CA ILE A 28 -0.34 -3.24 -3.34
C ILE A 28 0.67 -3.83 -2.38
N LEU A 29 1.66 -4.52 -2.91
CA LEU A 29 2.72 -5.16 -2.16
C LEU A 29 3.93 -4.23 -2.04
N GLY A 30 4.28 -3.89 -0.81
CA GLY A 30 5.44 -3.08 -0.48
C GLY A 30 6.76 -3.84 -0.51
N SER A 31 7.84 -3.14 -0.15
CA SER A 31 9.20 -3.69 -0.07
C SER A 31 9.25 -4.93 0.84
N GLY A 32 9.86 -6.01 0.35
CA GLY A 32 9.96 -7.28 1.06
C GLY A 32 8.67 -8.11 1.10
N LEU A 33 7.55 -7.63 0.54
CA LEU A 33 6.25 -8.32 0.60
C LEU A 33 5.86 -8.94 -0.75
N GLY A 34 6.72 -8.83 -1.74
CA GLY A 34 6.49 -9.36 -3.10
C GLY A 34 6.28 -10.86 -3.17
N ALA A 35 6.73 -11.63 -2.18
CA ALA A 35 6.55 -13.08 -2.12
C ALA A 35 5.07 -13.51 -1.91
N LEU A 36 4.19 -12.61 -1.42
CA LEU A 36 2.75 -12.87 -1.43
C LEU A 36 2.23 -13.07 -2.87
N ALA A 37 2.78 -12.34 -3.83
CA ALA A 37 2.43 -12.51 -5.24
C ALA A 37 2.74 -13.91 -5.78
N ASP A 38 3.76 -14.58 -5.24
CA ASP A 38 4.14 -15.95 -5.62
C ASP A 38 3.13 -17.02 -5.07
N ARG A 39 2.19 -16.60 -4.22
CA ARG A 39 1.08 -17.43 -3.70
C ARG A 39 -0.21 -17.32 -4.55
N LEU A 40 -0.23 -16.45 -5.54
CA LEU A 40 -1.36 -16.37 -6.46
C LEU A 40 -1.36 -17.61 -7.36
N THR A 41 -2.53 -18.26 -7.46
CA THR A 41 -2.75 -19.35 -8.42
C THR A 41 -3.30 -18.81 -9.74
N ASP A 42 -3.06 -19.51 -10.83
CA ASP A 42 -3.46 -19.13 -12.19
C ASP A 42 -3.03 -17.70 -12.57
N ALA A 43 -1.85 -17.30 -12.10
CA ALA A 43 -1.40 -15.93 -12.18
C ALA A 43 -0.92 -15.56 -13.59
N THR A 44 -1.45 -14.47 -14.13
CA THR A 44 -0.93 -13.77 -15.30
C THR A 44 -0.16 -12.54 -14.85
N ALA A 45 1.10 -12.42 -15.25
CA ALA A 45 1.96 -11.29 -14.92
C ALA A 45 2.12 -10.35 -16.11
N ILE A 46 1.82 -9.08 -15.94
CA ILE A 46 1.97 -8.04 -16.95
C ILE A 46 3.02 -7.05 -16.43
N PRO A 47 4.21 -6.94 -17.06
CA PRO A 47 5.21 -5.95 -16.66
C PRO A 47 4.66 -4.52 -16.74
N TYR A 48 4.95 -3.67 -15.76
CA TYR A 48 4.50 -2.26 -15.79
C TYR A 48 4.93 -1.54 -17.06
N ALA A 49 6.10 -1.86 -17.59
CA ALA A 49 6.61 -1.28 -18.83
C ALA A 49 5.78 -1.62 -20.08
N ALA A 50 4.93 -2.66 -20.02
CA ALA A 50 4.01 -3.03 -21.09
C ALA A 50 2.66 -2.32 -21.00
N ILE A 51 2.32 -1.78 -19.83
CA ILE A 51 1.04 -1.10 -19.60
C ILE A 51 1.18 0.36 -20.01
N PRO A 52 0.31 0.88 -20.89
CA PRO A 52 0.37 2.27 -21.31
C PRO A 52 0.42 3.24 -20.13
N HIS A 53 1.34 4.20 -20.17
CA HIS A 53 1.51 5.29 -19.21
C HIS A 53 1.92 4.89 -17.78
N PHE A 54 2.11 3.59 -17.49
CA PHE A 54 2.67 3.18 -16.18
C PHE A 54 4.13 3.61 -16.06
N SER A 55 4.50 4.05 -14.89
CA SER A 55 5.91 4.31 -14.54
C SER A 55 6.67 2.98 -14.38
N ARG A 56 8.01 3.05 -14.37
CA ARG A 56 8.85 1.90 -14.04
C ARG A 56 9.12 1.89 -12.54
N SER A 57 9.00 0.73 -11.89
CA SER A 57 9.44 0.59 -10.51
C SER A 57 10.96 0.40 -10.49
N THR A 58 11.67 1.26 -9.77
CA THR A 58 13.13 1.23 -9.65
C THR A 58 13.59 0.95 -8.21
N ALA A 59 12.66 0.87 -7.29
CA ALA A 59 12.94 0.62 -5.88
C ALA A 59 13.41 -0.83 -5.66
N THR A 60 14.42 -1.00 -4.77
CA THR A 60 14.95 -2.31 -4.40
C THR A 60 13.86 -3.24 -3.89
N GLY A 61 13.86 -4.49 -4.36
CA GLY A 61 12.86 -5.50 -3.97
C GLY A 61 11.51 -5.43 -4.69
N HIS A 62 11.35 -4.51 -5.65
CA HIS A 62 10.14 -4.40 -6.48
C HIS A 62 10.36 -5.07 -7.84
N LYS A 63 9.53 -6.07 -8.19
CA LYS A 63 9.62 -6.77 -9.48
C LYS A 63 8.98 -5.98 -10.64
N GLY A 64 8.10 -5.02 -10.36
CA GLY A 64 7.48 -4.15 -11.36
C GLY A 64 6.47 -4.85 -12.26
N ASN A 65 5.67 -5.75 -11.72
CA ASN A 65 4.61 -6.47 -12.41
C ASN A 65 3.22 -6.17 -11.81
N LEU A 66 2.22 -6.11 -12.66
CA LEU A 66 0.82 -6.23 -12.28
C LEU A 66 0.40 -7.68 -12.51
N LEU A 67 -0.06 -8.35 -11.46
CA LEU A 67 -0.51 -9.73 -11.53
C LEU A 67 -2.02 -9.80 -11.43
N PHE A 68 -2.59 -10.74 -12.15
CA PHE A 68 -3.98 -11.16 -12.04
C PHE A 68 -3.99 -12.64 -11.73
N GLY A 69 -4.75 -13.07 -10.74
CA GLY A 69 -4.81 -14.47 -10.32
C GLY A 69 -5.76 -14.65 -9.14
N HIS A 70 -5.67 -15.79 -8.49
CA HIS A 70 -6.52 -16.07 -7.33
C HIS A 70 -5.68 -16.11 -6.05
N LEU A 71 -6.22 -15.49 -4.99
CA LEU A 71 -5.73 -15.64 -3.62
C LEU A 71 -6.85 -16.33 -2.82
N GLY A 72 -6.63 -17.61 -2.47
CA GLY A 72 -7.71 -18.48 -2.04
C GLY A 72 -8.72 -18.70 -3.17
N SER A 73 -10.00 -18.55 -2.89
CA SER A 73 -11.08 -18.68 -3.87
C SER A 73 -11.36 -17.40 -4.68
N GLN A 74 -10.74 -16.28 -4.32
CA GLN A 74 -11.08 -14.97 -4.85
C GLN A 74 -10.10 -14.47 -5.91
N SER A 75 -10.63 -13.92 -7.01
CA SER A 75 -9.81 -13.24 -8.01
C SER A 75 -9.28 -11.91 -7.46
N VAL A 76 -7.99 -11.65 -7.70
CA VAL A 76 -7.33 -10.43 -7.23
C VAL A 76 -6.41 -9.85 -8.30
N MET A 77 -6.22 -8.53 -8.21
CA MET A 77 -5.19 -7.81 -8.93
C MET A 77 -4.09 -7.41 -7.94
N ALA A 78 -2.83 -7.75 -8.18
CA ALA A 78 -1.73 -7.46 -7.26
C ALA A 78 -0.61 -6.68 -7.94
N MET A 79 -0.27 -5.52 -7.40
CA MET A 79 0.95 -4.78 -7.74
C MET A 79 2.14 -5.41 -7.01
N GLN A 80 3.07 -6.02 -7.75
CA GLN A 80 4.32 -6.56 -7.21
C GLN A 80 5.39 -5.46 -7.15
N GLY A 81 5.24 -4.59 -6.17
CA GLY A 81 5.94 -3.33 -6.01
C GLY A 81 5.05 -2.13 -6.34
N ARG A 82 5.55 -0.95 -6.01
CA ARG A 82 4.87 0.34 -6.21
C ARG A 82 5.79 1.41 -6.76
N PHE A 83 5.25 2.59 -7.05
CA PHE A 83 6.01 3.78 -7.39
C PHE A 83 6.13 4.69 -6.16
N HIS A 84 7.32 5.27 -5.94
CA HIS A 84 7.54 6.18 -4.82
C HIS A 84 7.85 7.59 -5.31
N TYR A 85 7.50 8.55 -4.49
CA TYR A 85 7.80 9.95 -4.76
C TYR A 85 9.32 10.22 -4.81
N TYR A 86 10.10 9.53 -3.96
CA TYR A 86 11.56 9.67 -3.95
C TYR A 86 12.26 9.12 -5.21
N GLU A 87 11.58 8.32 -6.02
CA GLU A 87 12.10 7.88 -7.34
C GLU A 87 12.07 9.01 -8.38
N GLY A 88 11.56 10.21 -8.01
CA GLY A 88 11.46 11.39 -8.88
C GLY A 88 10.11 11.47 -9.62
N TYR A 89 9.17 10.59 -9.33
CA TYR A 89 7.83 10.60 -9.90
C TYR A 89 6.95 11.66 -9.24
N SER A 90 6.12 12.33 -10.05
CA SER A 90 5.06 13.18 -9.54
C SER A 90 4.02 12.36 -8.75
N MET A 91 3.27 13.01 -7.85
CA MET A 91 2.18 12.33 -7.13
C MET A 91 1.12 11.74 -8.06
N GLU A 92 0.91 12.34 -9.23
CA GLU A 92 0.03 11.83 -10.26
C GLU A 92 0.54 10.51 -10.84
N GLN A 93 1.85 10.40 -11.11
CA GLN A 93 2.47 9.16 -11.58
C GLN A 93 2.48 8.07 -10.49
N VAL A 94 2.79 8.44 -9.25
CA VAL A 94 2.75 7.52 -8.10
C VAL A 94 1.36 6.88 -7.95
N THR A 95 0.30 7.67 -8.12
CA THR A 95 -1.08 7.24 -7.90
C THR A 95 -1.83 6.85 -9.18
N PHE A 96 -1.17 6.90 -10.33
CA PHE A 96 -1.76 6.54 -11.62
C PHE A 96 -2.43 5.15 -11.61
N PRO A 97 -1.80 4.08 -11.07
CA PRO A 97 -2.41 2.76 -11.02
C PRO A 97 -3.75 2.74 -10.28
N ILE A 98 -3.92 3.55 -9.24
CA ILE A 98 -5.17 3.59 -8.45
C ILE A 98 -6.33 4.11 -9.28
N ARG A 99 -6.08 5.13 -10.12
CA ARG A 99 -7.09 5.65 -11.06
C ARG A 99 -7.48 4.58 -12.10
N VAL A 100 -6.50 3.86 -12.63
CA VAL A 100 -6.74 2.76 -13.57
C VAL A 100 -7.55 1.65 -12.91
N MET A 101 -7.20 1.24 -11.69
CA MET A 101 -7.94 0.24 -10.92
C MET A 101 -9.42 0.67 -10.70
N ALA A 102 -9.65 1.95 -10.38
CA ALA A 102 -10.99 2.49 -10.21
C ALA A 102 -11.82 2.39 -11.52
N LEU A 103 -11.22 2.71 -12.67
CA LEU A 103 -11.86 2.57 -13.98
C LEU A 103 -12.16 1.12 -14.36
N LEU A 104 -11.32 0.18 -13.91
CA LEU A 104 -11.51 -1.25 -14.08
C LEU A 104 -12.57 -1.86 -13.13
N GLY A 105 -13.15 -1.06 -12.24
CA GLY A 105 -14.20 -1.51 -11.34
C GLY A 105 -13.73 -2.11 -10.02
N VAL A 106 -12.45 -1.92 -9.65
CA VAL A 106 -11.94 -2.29 -8.34
C VAL A 106 -12.70 -1.51 -7.26
N ARG A 107 -13.14 -2.21 -6.22
CA ARG A 107 -13.92 -1.65 -5.09
C ARG A 107 -13.16 -1.68 -3.78
N ARG A 108 -12.20 -2.61 -3.64
CA ARG A 108 -11.39 -2.79 -2.43
C ARG A 108 -9.92 -2.71 -2.76
N LEU A 109 -9.18 -1.95 -1.95
CA LEU A 109 -7.73 -1.82 -2.05
C LEU A 109 -7.10 -2.24 -0.72
N LEU A 110 -6.29 -3.29 -0.75
CA LEU A 110 -5.43 -3.66 0.37
C LEU A 110 -4.02 -3.12 0.08
N VAL A 111 -3.48 -2.32 0.99
CA VAL A 111 -2.13 -1.79 0.86
C VAL A 111 -1.23 -2.33 1.94
N SER A 112 -0.03 -2.76 1.58
CA SER A 112 0.98 -3.17 2.54
C SER A 112 2.28 -2.39 2.36
N ASN A 113 3.04 -2.21 3.44
CA ASN A 113 4.32 -1.53 3.41
C ASN A 113 5.28 -2.06 4.49
N ALA A 114 6.56 -1.78 4.32
CA ALA A 114 7.55 -1.81 5.37
C ALA A 114 7.56 -0.44 6.05
N ALA A 115 7.69 -0.39 7.37
CA ALA A 115 7.64 0.84 8.15
C ALA A 115 8.58 0.80 9.36
N GLY A 116 9.21 1.92 9.68
CA GLY A 116 9.91 2.09 10.95
C GLY A 116 8.93 2.28 12.12
N GLY A 117 9.16 1.59 13.22
CA GLY A 117 8.36 1.73 14.44
C GLY A 117 8.71 3.01 15.19
N ILE A 118 7.71 3.85 15.44
CA ILE A 118 7.81 5.03 16.34
C ILE A 118 7.35 4.65 17.75
N ASN A 119 6.30 3.84 17.83
CA ASN A 119 5.74 3.38 19.10
C ASN A 119 6.69 2.37 19.74
N ASN A 120 7.14 2.66 20.97
CA ASN A 120 8.11 1.86 21.71
C ASN A 120 7.61 0.49 22.19
N THR A 121 6.36 0.16 21.95
CA THR A 121 5.80 -1.18 22.19
C THR A 121 5.75 -2.04 20.93
N PHE A 122 6.17 -1.51 19.78
CA PHE A 122 6.22 -2.23 18.51
C PHE A 122 7.63 -2.77 18.29
N HIS A 123 7.71 -3.99 17.80
CA HIS A 123 8.99 -4.68 17.58
C HIS A 123 9.13 -5.10 16.11
N VAL A 124 10.37 -5.30 15.68
CA VAL A 124 10.67 -5.80 14.33
C VAL A 124 9.95 -7.12 14.08
N GLY A 125 9.16 -7.16 13.01
CA GLY A 125 8.30 -8.29 12.64
C GLY A 125 6.85 -8.14 13.09
N ASP A 126 6.50 -7.14 13.90
CA ASP A 126 5.09 -6.86 14.22
C ASP A 126 4.32 -6.46 12.95
N LEU A 127 3.10 -7.01 12.83
CA LEU A 127 2.12 -6.58 11.84
C LEU A 127 1.21 -5.52 12.47
N MET A 128 1.17 -4.33 11.86
CA MET A 128 0.34 -3.22 12.33
C MET A 128 -0.78 -2.91 11.33
N ILE A 129 -2.03 -3.05 11.76
CA ILE A 129 -3.18 -2.49 11.04
C ILE A 129 -3.06 -0.97 11.05
N ILE A 130 -3.11 -0.35 9.89
CA ILE A 130 -3.16 1.11 9.76
C ILE A 130 -4.61 1.56 9.99
N ARG A 131 -4.86 2.19 11.15
CA ARG A 131 -6.19 2.71 11.49
C ARG A 131 -6.42 4.14 11.01
N ASP A 132 -5.32 4.88 10.80
CA ASP A 132 -5.31 6.27 10.35
C ASP A 132 -3.91 6.65 9.85
N HIS A 133 -3.76 7.84 9.26
CA HIS A 133 -2.45 8.33 8.84
C HIS A 133 -2.25 9.82 9.10
N ILE A 134 -0.98 10.22 9.19
CA ILE A 134 -0.54 11.61 9.14
C ILE A 134 0.19 11.80 7.81
N ASN A 135 -0.31 12.71 6.97
CA ASN A 135 0.26 12.99 5.65
C ASN A 135 1.30 14.12 5.73
N MET A 136 2.57 13.77 5.58
CA MET A 136 3.69 14.72 5.42
C MET A 136 4.21 14.73 3.97
N MET A 137 3.47 14.15 3.03
CA MET A 137 3.77 14.11 1.60
C MET A 137 2.93 15.14 0.83
N PRO A 138 3.32 15.53 -0.39
CA PRO A 138 2.45 16.32 -1.25
C PRO A 138 1.11 15.60 -1.48
N ASN A 139 0.00 16.35 -1.40
CA ASN A 139 -1.32 15.76 -1.62
C ASN A 139 -1.57 15.53 -3.12
N PRO A 140 -1.90 14.28 -3.55
CA PRO A 140 -2.10 13.95 -4.96
C PRO A 140 -3.33 14.63 -5.59
N LEU A 141 -4.23 15.21 -4.81
CA LEU A 141 -5.44 15.87 -5.27
C LEU A 141 -5.27 17.38 -5.51
N ILE A 142 -4.06 17.94 -5.28
CA ILE A 142 -3.79 19.35 -5.57
C ILE A 142 -3.94 19.62 -7.07
N GLY A 143 -4.58 20.72 -7.42
CA GLY A 143 -4.87 21.13 -8.79
C GLY A 143 -6.36 20.98 -9.16
N PRO A 144 -6.75 21.08 -10.44
CA PRO A 144 -8.13 20.92 -10.88
C PRO A 144 -8.71 19.55 -10.51
N ASN A 145 -9.96 19.50 -10.05
CA ASN A 145 -10.65 18.25 -9.80
C ASN A 145 -11.27 17.70 -11.10
N ASP A 146 -11.29 16.38 -11.22
CA ASP A 146 -12.11 15.66 -12.20
C ASP A 146 -13.19 14.89 -11.45
N GLU A 147 -14.43 15.40 -11.52
CA GLU A 147 -15.58 14.87 -10.77
C GLU A 147 -15.95 13.45 -11.17
N ARG A 148 -15.49 12.98 -12.34
CA ARG A 148 -15.68 11.59 -12.78
C ARG A 148 -14.92 10.59 -11.88
N PHE A 149 -13.86 11.04 -11.20
CA PHE A 149 -13.12 10.24 -10.23
C PHE A 149 -13.57 10.44 -8.79
N GLY A 150 -14.24 11.55 -8.48
CA GLY A 150 -14.72 11.82 -7.13
C GLY A 150 -14.89 13.30 -6.82
N PRO A 151 -15.36 13.61 -5.61
CA PRO A 151 -15.68 14.99 -5.20
C PRO A 151 -14.41 15.81 -4.99
N ARG A 152 -14.52 17.15 -5.17
CA ARG A 152 -13.40 18.07 -4.94
C ARG A 152 -12.77 17.93 -3.55
N PHE A 153 -13.58 17.67 -2.54
CA PHE A 153 -13.18 17.52 -1.15
C PHE A 153 -13.67 16.16 -0.60
N PRO A 154 -12.88 15.09 -0.79
CA PRO A 154 -13.24 13.77 -0.26
C PRO A 154 -13.18 13.75 1.26
N ASP A 155 -14.14 13.07 1.88
CA ASP A 155 -14.10 12.80 3.32
C ASP A 155 -13.04 11.75 3.65
N MET A 156 -12.12 12.11 4.55
CA MET A 156 -11.03 11.25 5.02
C MET A 156 -11.22 10.77 6.47
N THR A 157 -12.36 11.05 7.12
CA THR A 157 -12.63 10.62 8.52
C THR A 157 -12.66 9.09 8.66
N ARG A 158 -12.82 8.37 7.56
CA ARG A 158 -12.74 6.92 7.45
C ARG A 158 -11.84 6.54 6.27
N ALA A 159 -10.61 7.06 6.28
CA ALA A 159 -9.63 6.77 5.22
C ALA A 159 -9.40 5.26 5.09
N TYR A 160 -9.35 4.56 6.21
CA TYR A 160 -9.32 3.09 6.28
C TYR A 160 -10.69 2.56 6.71
N ASP A 161 -11.14 1.52 6.02
CA ASP A 161 -12.48 0.96 6.20
C ASP A 161 -12.58 0.20 7.53
N ARG A 162 -13.51 0.62 8.38
CA ARG A 162 -13.67 0.07 9.73
C ARG A 162 -14.17 -1.37 9.75
N ASP A 163 -14.94 -1.78 8.76
CA ASP A 163 -15.45 -3.14 8.68
C ASP A 163 -14.35 -4.10 8.24
N LEU A 164 -13.47 -3.67 7.29
CA LEU A 164 -12.27 -4.43 6.92
C LEU A 164 -11.30 -4.54 8.09
N ILE A 165 -11.12 -3.48 8.87
CA ILE A 165 -10.27 -3.51 10.07
C ILE A 165 -10.84 -4.51 11.09
N ARG A 166 -12.13 -4.44 11.41
CA ARG A 166 -12.80 -5.35 12.35
C ARG A 166 -12.69 -6.80 11.89
N ALA A 167 -12.96 -7.08 10.62
CA ALA A 167 -12.83 -8.42 10.07
C ALA A 167 -11.39 -8.96 10.18
N ALA A 168 -10.37 -8.11 9.93
CA ALA A 168 -8.97 -8.49 10.09
C ALA A 168 -8.60 -8.80 11.55
N GLU A 169 -9.13 -8.02 12.51
CA GLU A 169 -8.92 -8.25 13.95
C GLU A 169 -9.57 -9.59 14.40
N GLU A 170 -10.77 -9.88 13.93
CA GLU A 170 -11.47 -11.16 14.20
C GLU A 170 -10.70 -12.36 13.60
N ILE A 171 -10.27 -12.26 12.33
CA ILE A 171 -9.46 -13.29 11.68
C ILE A 171 -8.15 -13.53 12.42
N ALA A 172 -7.49 -12.46 12.86
CA ALA A 172 -6.25 -12.56 13.60
C ALA A 172 -6.44 -13.32 14.92
N LEU A 173 -7.52 -13.01 15.64
CA LEU A 173 -7.87 -13.72 16.88
C LEU A 173 -8.12 -15.22 16.60
N GLU A 174 -8.89 -15.54 15.56
CA GLU A 174 -9.20 -16.93 15.18
C GLU A 174 -7.95 -17.72 14.78
N GLN A 175 -6.99 -17.04 14.14
CA GLN A 175 -5.75 -17.68 13.64
C GLN A 175 -4.58 -17.59 14.64
N GLY A 176 -4.77 -17.00 15.82
CA GLY A 176 -3.71 -16.81 16.82
C GLY A 176 -2.62 -15.84 16.34
N ILE A 177 -2.96 -14.86 15.49
CA ILE A 177 -2.03 -13.84 14.99
C ILE A 177 -2.09 -12.63 15.91
N THR A 178 -0.93 -12.22 16.41
CA THR A 178 -0.82 -10.95 17.18
C THR A 178 -0.74 -9.78 16.20
N LEU A 179 -1.66 -8.82 16.32
CA LEU A 179 -1.65 -7.60 15.55
C LEU A 179 -1.46 -6.37 16.43
N ARG A 180 -0.72 -5.40 15.91
CA ARG A 180 -0.72 -4.03 16.38
C ARG A 180 -1.76 -3.22 15.59
N LYS A 181 -2.13 -2.05 16.13
CA LYS A 181 -2.99 -1.10 15.43
C LYS A 181 -2.49 0.31 15.71
N GLY A 182 -2.25 1.09 14.66
CA GLY A 182 -1.59 2.38 14.82
C GLY A 182 -1.85 3.37 13.70
N VAL A 183 -1.26 4.54 13.86
CA VAL A 183 -1.25 5.66 12.91
C VAL A 183 0.04 5.62 12.10
N TYR A 184 -0.09 5.59 10.77
CA TYR A 184 1.06 5.62 9.85
C TYR A 184 1.41 7.06 9.47
N VAL A 185 2.68 7.43 9.56
CA VAL A 185 3.20 8.72 9.08
C VAL A 185 3.81 8.52 7.70
N GLY A 186 3.26 9.17 6.68
CA GLY A 186 3.79 9.12 5.32
C GLY A 186 4.76 10.27 5.04
N LEU A 187 6.01 9.95 4.73
CA LEU A 187 7.07 10.90 4.36
C LEU A 187 7.52 10.74 2.92
N THR A 188 8.24 11.72 2.41
CA THR A 188 8.77 11.70 1.04
C THR A 188 9.99 10.79 0.89
N GLY A 189 10.83 10.65 1.92
CA GLY A 189 12.18 10.11 1.76
C GLY A 189 13.04 11.00 0.82
N PRO A 190 14.15 10.50 0.27
CA PRO A 190 14.71 9.15 0.40
C PRO A 190 15.56 8.91 1.66
N SER A 191 15.89 9.99 2.42
CA SER A 191 16.62 9.81 3.67
C SER A 191 15.73 9.17 4.73
N TYR A 192 16.32 8.26 5.52
CA TYR A 192 15.70 7.82 6.76
C TYR A 192 15.67 8.97 7.77
N GLU A 193 14.79 8.84 8.75
CA GLU A 193 14.51 9.86 9.75
C GLU A 193 15.65 9.95 10.77
N THR A 194 15.91 11.18 11.23
CA THR A 194 16.77 11.44 12.39
C THR A 194 16.05 11.04 13.70
N PRO A 195 16.79 10.82 14.80
CA PRO A 195 16.19 10.59 16.12
C PRO A 195 15.21 11.69 16.56
N ALA A 196 15.51 12.95 16.20
CA ALA A 196 14.64 14.09 16.51
C ALA A 196 13.33 14.05 15.71
N GLU A 197 13.37 13.62 14.45
CA GLU A 197 12.19 13.43 13.62
C GLU A 197 11.30 12.29 14.15
N TYR A 198 11.87 11.14 14.53
CA TYR A 198 11.12 10.07 15.19
C TYR A 198 10.41 10.58 16.45
N ALA A 199 11.12 11.31 17.30
CA ALA A 199 10.54 11.89 18.51
C ALA A 199 9.43 12.91 18.20
N ALA A 200 9.59 13.72 17.15
CA ALA A 200 8.60 14.70 16.73
C ALA A 200 7.33 14.02 16.19
N TYR A 201 7.46 13.03 15.31
CA TYR A 201 6.31 12.32 14.75
C TYR A 201 5.58 11.48 15.79
N GLY A 202 6.29 10.91 16.77
CA GLY A 202 5.67 10.25 17.90
C GLY A 202 4.82 11.20 18.76
N ARG A 203 5.28 12.44 18.98
CA ARG A 203 4.49 13.47 19.69
C ARG A 203 3.26 13.93 18.89
N LEU A 204 3.29 13.85 17.56
CA LEU A 204 2.14 14.10 16.70
C LEU A 204 1.13 12.96 16.70
N GLY A 205 1.43 11.83 17.35
CA GLY A 205 0.57 10.66 17.44
C GLY A 205 0.82 9.59 16.38
N GLY A 206 1.98 9.61 15.70
CA GLY A 206 2.40 8.54 14.80
C GLY A 206 2.89 7.31 15.57
N ASP A 207 2.56 6.12 15.08
CA ASP A 207 3.00 4.83 15.61
C ASP A 207 4.03 4.14 14.71
N ALA A 208 3.95 4.36 13.40
CA ALA A 208 4.90 3.86 12.41
C ALA A 208 5.09 4.89 11.29
N ILE A 209 6.22 4.78 10.55
CA ILE A 209 6.64 5.77 9.56
C ILE A 209 7.19 5.10 8.31
N GLY A 210 6.95 5.70 7.15
CA GLY A 210 7.50 5.22 5.89
C GLY A 210 7.24 6.16 4.71
N MET A 211 7.67 5.75 3.53
CA MET A 211 7.80 6.64 2.35
C MET A 211 6.78 6.34 1.25
N SER A 212 5.58 5.84 1.61
CA SER A 212 4.57 5.39 0.64
C SER A 212 3.14 5.50 1.17
N THR A 213 2.22 4.76 0.56
CA THR A 213 0.88 4.39 1.09
C THR A 213 -0.12 5.54 1.16
N VAL A 214 0.21 6.66 1.79
CA VAL A 214 -0.74 7.75 2.02
C VAL A 214 -1.28 8.34 0.72
N PRO A 215 -0.47 8.64 -0.31
CA PRO A 215 -0.99 9.14 -1.59
C PRO A 215 -1.95 8.16 -2.27
N GLU A 216 -1.64 6.86 -2.21
CA GLU A 216 -2.47 5.79 -2.78
C GLU A 216 -3.82 5.71 -2.06
N VAL A 217 -3.81 5.77 -0.72
CA VAL A 217 -5.03 5.78 0.10
C VAL A 217 -5.90 7.00 -0.20
N ILE A 218 -5.30 8.21 -0.30
CA ILE A 218 -6.03 9.44 -0.63
C ILE A 218 -6.74 9.31 -1.98
N VAL A 219 -6.05 8.82 -3.02
CA VAL A 219 -6.64 8.66 -4.35
C VAL A 219 -7.67 7.53 -4.39
N ALA A 220 -7.44 6.44 -3.69
CA ALA A 220 -8.40 5.34 -3.56
C ALA A 220 -9.70 5.82 -2.90
N ARG A 221 -9.60 6.56 -1.79
CA ARG A 221 -10.77 7.14 -1.12
C ARG A 221 -11.50 8.17 -1.96
N HIS A 222 -10.74 9.01 -2.68
CA HIS A 222 -11.33 9.95 -3.65
C HIS A 222 -12.13 9.22 -4.74
N ALA A 223 -11.67 8.05 -5.18
CA ALA A 223 -12.34 7.23 -6.19
C ALA A 223 -13.40 6.27 -5.59
N GLY A 224 -13.71 6.37 -4.30
CA GLY A 224 -14.76 5.60 -3.65
C GLY A 224 -14.38 4.16 -3.25
N LEU A 225 -13.09 3.79 -3.34
CA LEU A 225 -12.66 2.46 -2.93
C LEU A 225 -12.67 2.31 -1.39
N ARG A 226 -13.00 1.12 -0.90
CA ARG A 226 -12.77 0.72 0.49
C ARG A 226 -11.29 0.34 0.66
N VAL A 227 -10.62 0.87 1.68
CA VAL A 227 -9.18 0.68 1.86
C VAL A 227 -8.88 -0.02 3.17
N PHE A 228 -8.01 -1.04 3.10
CA PHE A 228 -7.36 -1.67 4.25
C PHE A 228 -5.85 -1.48 4.14
N GLY A 229 -5.19 -1.11 5.23
CA GLY A 229 -3.74 -0.89 5.27
C GLY A 229 -3.07 -1.72 6.34
N MET A 230 -1.89 -2.28 6.02
CA MET A 230 -1.06 -3.02 6.96
C MET A 230 0.42 -2.69 6.77
N SER A 231 1.09 -2.38 7.87
CA SER A 231 2.54 -2.21 7.92
C SER A 231 3.21 -3.41 8.55
N VAL A 232 4.40 -3.76 8.05
CA VAL A 232 5.36 -4.59 8.77
C VAL A 232 6.37 -3.66 9.43
N ILE A 233 6.55 -3.78 10.74
CA ILE A 233 7.58 -3.03 11.45
C ILE A 233 8.94 -3.66 11.14
N THR A 234 9.84 -2.88 10.54
CA THR A 234 11.13 -3.38 10.03
C THR A 234 12.34 -2.89 10.79
N ASN A 235 12.18 -1.82 11.56
CA ASN A 235 13.20 -1.26 12.44
C ASN A 235 12.51 -0.52 13.60
N GLU A 236 13.24 -0.31 14.69
CA GLU A 236 12.76 0.34 15.91
C GLU A 236 13.38 1.74 16.03
N GLY A 237 12.65 2.76 15.55
CA GLY A 237 13.11 4.15 15.50
C GLY A 237 13.19 4.88 16.85
N TYR A 238 12.96 4.19 17.97
CA TYR A 238 13.09 4.70 19.33
C TYR A 238 14.35 4.16 20.04
N HIS A 239 15.05 3.17 19.46
CA HIS A 239 16.31 2.64 19.97
C HIS A 239 17.43 2.96 18.99
N PHE A 240 18.20 3.99 19.33
CA PHE A 240 19.43 4.30 18.59
C PHE A 240 20.63 3.93 19.47
N ALA A 241 21.23 2.76 19.22
CA ALA A 241 22.58 2.50 19.66
C ALA A 241 23.55 3.41 18.88
N ASP A 242 24.71 3.76 19.45
CA ASP A 242 25.67 4.67 18.81
C ASP A 242 26.17 4.17 17.44
N ASP A 243 26.05 2.86 17.17
CA ASP A 243 26.44 2.16 15.96
C ASP A 243 25.24 1.77 15.06
N PHE A 244 24.01 2.20 15.41
CA PHE A 244 22.83 1.85 14.65
C PHE A 244 22.82 2.52 13.26
N VAL A 245 22.65 1.70 12.22
CA VAL A 245 22.49 2.16 10.82
C VAL A 245 21.26 1.52 10.22
N ASN A 246 20.38 2.33 9.65
CA ASN A 246 19.27 1.82 8.85
C ASN A 246 19.81 1.23 7.53
N ASP A 247 19.49 -0.03 7.26
CA ASP A 247 19.88 -0.75 6.05
C ASP A 247 18.63 -1.21 5.27
N ALA A 248 18.55 -0.83 4.00
CA ALA A 248 17.44 -1.20 3.13
C ALA A 248 17.30 -2.72 2.94
N ASP A 249 18.42 -3.46 2.92
CA ASP A 249 18.39 -4.92 2.80
C ASP A 249 17.86 -5.59 4.07
N GLU A 250 18.13 -5.01 5.25
CA GLU A 250 17.53 -5.48 6.50
C GLU A 250 16.04 -5.23 6.57
N VAL A 251 15.58 -4.09 6.10
CA VAL A 251 14.15 -3.77 5.95
C VAL A 251 13.45 -4.83 5.08
N VAL A 252 14.01 -5.18 3.93
CA VAL A 252 13.48 -6.21 3.04
C VAL A 252 13.49 -7.58 3.73
N ARG A 253 14.59 -7.95 4.41
CA ARG A 253 14.67 -9.23 5.14
C ARG A 253 13.67 -9.33 6.28
N ALA A 254 13.46 -8.26 7.04
CA ALA A 254 12.49 -8.20 8.13
C ALA A 254 11.05 -8.37 7.60
N ALA A 255 10.71 -7.67 6.53
CA ALA A 255 9.40 -7.79 5.89
C ALA A 255 9.14 -9.19 5.33
N ASN A 256 10.12 -9.81 4.68
CA ASN A 256 9.99 -11.18 4.12
C ASN A 256 9.62 -12.23 5.18
N ARG A 257 10.11 -12.10 6.43
CA ARG A 257 9.81 -13.06 7.51
C ARG A 257 8.32 -13.12 7.88
N THR A 258 7.57 -12.08 7.59
CA THR A 258 6.14 -11.97 7.94
C THR A 258 5.21 -12.33 6.78
N THR A 259 5.75 -12.62 5.59
CA THR A 259 4.96 -12.83 4.37
C THR A 259 3.92 -13.92 4.52
N ASP A 260 4.25 -15.07 5.14
CA ASP A 260 3.30 -16.18 5.30
C ASP A 260 2.12 -15.80 6.21
N VAL A 261 2.39 -15.08 7.30
CA VAL A 261 1.34 -14.64 8.24
C VAL A 261 0.44 -13.61 7.57
N MET A 262 1.03 -12.63 6.87
CA MET A 262 0.27 -11.61 6.17
C MET A 262 -0.54 -12.21 5.02
N THR A 263 0.01 -13.19 4.28
CA THR A 263 -0.71 -13.88 3.19
C THR A 263 -1.94 -14.58 3.73
N ARG A 264 -1.82 -15.33 4.84
CA ARG A 264 -2.98 -16.00 5.47
C ARG A 264 -4.05 -15.00 5.89
N LEU A 265 -3.64 -13.88 6.50
CA LEU A 265 -4.57 -12.84 6.94
C LEU A 265 -5.26 -12.18 5.75
N PHE A 266 -4.54 -11.80 4.69
CA PHE A 266 -5.11 -11.16 3.50
C PHE A 266 -6.04 -12.11 2.75
N THR A 267 -5.67 -13.40 2.60
CA THR A 267 -6.54 -14.41 1.99
C THR A 267 -7.86 -14.51 2.74
N ALA A 268 -7.81 -14.72 4.05
CA ALA A 268 -9.02 -14.83 4.87
C ALA A 268 -9.86 -13.54 4.87
N LEU A 269 -9.20 -12.37 4.87
CA LEU A 269 -9.88 -11.08 4.81
C LEU A 269 -10.63 -10.89 3.49
N ILE A 270 -10.00 -11.22 2.37
CA ILE A 270 -10.59 -11.10 1.04
C ILE A 270 -11.78 -12.06 0.89
N GLU A 271 -11.67 -13.30 1.37
CA GLU A 271 -12.74 -14.29 1.33
C GLU A 271 -13.93 -13.93 2.23
N ARG A 272 -13.66 -13.34 3.42
CA ARG A 272 -14.72 -12.98 4.40
C ARG A 272 -15.51 -11.73 4.00
N THR A 273 -14.91 -10.83 3.22
CA THR A 273 -15.43 -9.47 2.98
C THR A 273 -15.90 -9.24 1.55
N GLU A 274 -16.30 -10.27 0.87
CA GLU A 274 -16.84 -10.25 -0.49
C GLU A 274 -18.07 -9.32 -0.66
#